data_699d028d4454867144330e5cfab34d6c
#
_entry.id   699d028d4454867144330e5cfab34d6c
#
_cell.length_a   1.000
_cell.length_b   1.000
_cell.length_c   1.000
_cell.angle_alpha   90.00
_cell.angle_beta   90.00
_cell.angle_gamma   90.00
#
_symmetry.space_group_name_H-M   'P 1'
#
loop_
_entity.id
_entity.type
_entity.pdbx_description
1 polymer ?
#
loop_
_entity_poly.entity_id
_entity_poly.type
_entity_poly.pdbx_seq_one_letter_code
_entity_poly.pdbx_strand_id
1 'polypeptide(L)'
;MFKTLKSIWQGLTQKGKIFPHQLAFTLLIPLRNWALSPQQIVQRLHLAPRHRILEVGCGAGYFSPTLAQSVSQGRLVAADIQQEMLAYTEKRLRRRHIDNVDYYLCDGTHFDFPDQSFDRIVLITVLGEVANQAEYLAEFRRLLRPDGLLSVSETAGDPDKPSRTELRDLMRQNGFETADEYGSERNFTLNFKASSRLPPA
;
A
#
# COMPACT_ATOMS: atom_id res chain seq x y z
N MET A 1 13.39 18.80 25.36
CA MET A 1 13.00 17.41 25.03
C MET A 1 12.13 17.30 23.78
N PHE A 2 11.11 18.15 23.55
CA PHE A 2 10.25 18.12 22.35
C PHE A 2 10.92 18.56 21.02
N LYS A 3 11.94 19.41 21.06
CA LYS A 3 12.68 19.84 19.85
C LYS A 3 13.53 18.72 19.25
N THR A 4 14.05 17.81 20.07
CA THR A 4 14.93 16.71 19.63
C THR A 4 14.14 15.61 18.90
N LEU A 5 12.93 15.33 19.32
CA LEU A 5 12.06 14.35 18.64
C LEU A 5 11.63 14.85 17.24
N LYS A 6 11.34 16.17 17.12
CA LYS A 6 10.96 16.78 15.85
C LYS A 6 12.11 16.81 14.84
N SER A 7 13.35 17.04 15.31
CA SER A 7 14.55 17.03 14.45
C SER A 7 14.97 15.61 14.06
N ILE A 8 14.78 14.62 14.91
CA ILE A 8 14.98 13.20 14.59
C ILE A 8 13.94 12.76 13.53
N TRP A 9 12.68 13.14 13.72
CA TRP A 9 11.61 12.86 12.75
C TRP A 9 11.89 13.52 11.39
N GLN A 10 12.30 14.77 11.37
CA GLN A 10 12.65 15.50 10.13
C GLN A 10 13.90 14.94 9.42
N GLY A 11 14.84 14.35 10.15
CA GLY A 11 16.00 13.67 9.56
C GLY A 11 15.71 12.28 9.01
N LEU A 12 14.65 11.62 9.51
CA LEU A 12 14.21 10.30 9.10
C LEU A 12 13.23 10.33 7.91
N THR A 13 12.63 11.48 7.64
CA THR A 13 11.65 11.71 6.57
C THR A 13 12.23 12.60 5.45
N GLN A 14 13.45 12.33 5.00
CA GLN A 14 13.96 12.94 3.79
C GLN A 14 13.29 12.29 2.58
N LYS A 15 12.76 13.12 1.68
CA LYS A 15 12.07 12.70 0.44
C LYS A 15 12.85 11.60 -0.29
N GLY A 16 12.18 10.49 -0.63
CA GLY A 16 12.78 9.37 -1.34
C GLY A 16 13.63 8.43 -0.48
N LYS A 17 13.57 8.49 0.86
CA LYS A 17 14.24 7.52 1.73
C LYS A 17 13.27 6.49 2.27
N ILE A 18 13.64 5.23 2.12
CA ILE A 18 12.95 4.08 2.69
C ILE A 18 12.88 4.21 4.22
N PHE A 19 11.70 3.96 4.79
CA PHE A 19 11.49 4.02 6.24
C PHE A 19 12.38 2.99 6.98
N PRO A 20 13.17 3.41 8.00
CA PRO A 20 14.09 2.50 8.69
C PRO A 20 13.34 1.44 9.50
N HIS A 21 13.64 0.14 9.27
CA HIS A 21 13.01 -0.98 9.99
C HIS A 21 13.21 -0.93 11.51
N GLN A 22 14.30 -0.30 12.00
CA GLN A 22 14.56 -0.11 13.43
C GLN A 22 13.45 0.70 14.14
N LEU A 23 12.69 1.49 13.39
CA LEU A 23 11.57 2.28 13.87
C LEU A 23 10.20 1.64 13.56
N ALA A 24 10.19 0.40 13.10
CA ALA A 24 8.98 -0.34 12.71
C ALA A 24 7.87 -0.30 13.78
N PHE A 25 8.25 -0.28 15.08
CA PHE A 25 7.29 -0.19 16.18
C PHE A 25 6.45 1.11 16.15
N THR A 26 6.99 2.20 15.57
CA THR A 26 6.26 3.48 15.45
C THR A 26 5.12 3.38 14.44
N LEU A 27 5.24 2.48 13.46
CA LEU A 27 4.19 2.20 12.48
C LEU A 27 2.97 1.50 13.10
N LEU A 28 3.13 0.94 14.31
CA LEU A 28 2.08 0.21 15.04
C LEU A 28 1.32 1.08 16.05
N ILE A 29 1.65 2.37 16.16
CA ILE A 29 1.01 3.27 17.14
C ILE A 29 -0.47 3.49 16.76
N PRO A 30 -1.42 3.29 17.70
CA PRO A 30 -2.85 3.40 17.44
C PRO A 30 -3.33 4.78 16.99
N LEU A 31 -2.52 5.85 17.19
CA LEU A 31 -2.83 7.20 16.68
C LEU A 31 -3.02 7.24 15.14
N ARG A 32 -2.45 6.29 14.41
CA ARG A 32 -2.69 6.14 12.95
C ARG A 32 -4.16 5.86 12.63
N ASN A 33 -4.92 5.24 13.53
CA ASN A 33 -6.36 5.01 13.37
C ASN A 33 -7.17 6.30 13.16
N TRP A 34 -6.70 7.42 13.68
CA TRP A 34 -7.36 8.72 13.48
C TRP A 34 -7.20 9.23 12.05
N ALA A 35 -6.11 8.89 11.39
CA ALA A 35 -5.86 9.27 10.01
C ALA A 35 -6.48 8.27 9.02
N LEU A 36 -6.27 6.97 9.27
CA LEU A 36 -6.74 5.87 8.43
C LEU A 36 -6.77 4.56 9.23
N SER A 37 -7.96 4.01 9.46
CA SER A 37 -8.10 2.74 10.16
C SER A 37 -8.07 1.54 9.21
N PRO A 38 -7.63 0.35 9.68
CA PRO A 38 -7.69 -0.88 8.87
C PRO A 38 -9.10 -1.22 8.36
N GLN A 39 -10.12 -0.94 9.16
CA GLN A 39 -11.53 -1.17 8.80
C GLN A 39 -11.97 -0.25 7.65
N GLN A 40 -11.54 1.02 7.66
CA GLN A 40 -11.82 1.95 6.56
C GLN A 40 -11.18 1.47 5.25
N ILE A 41 -9.95 0.95 5.30
CA ILE A 41 -9.29 0.37 4.11
C ILE A 41 -10.11 -0.80 3.56
N VAL A 42 -10.50 -1.75 4.41
CA VAL A 42 -11.31 -2.90 3.99
C VAL A 42 -12.62 -2.47 3.30
N GLN A 43 -13.32 -1.49 3.88
CA GLN A 43 -14.56 -0.95 3.30
C GLN A 43 -14.33 -0.31 1.93
N ARG A 44 -13.25 0.47 1.78
CA ARG A 44 -12.91 1.18 0.54
C ARG A 44 -12.44 0.27 -0.57
N LEU A 45 -11.91 -0.92 -0.24
CA LEU A 45 -11.41 -1.91 -1.19
C LEU A 45 -12.50 -2.79 -1.81
N HIS A 46 -13.75 -2.73 -1.34
CA HIS A 46 -14.83 -3.60 -1.78
C HIS A 46 -14.41 -5.08 -1.79
N LEU A 47 -13.88 -5.56 -0.65
CA LEU A 47 -13.33 -6.91 -0.55
C LEU A 47 -14.42 -7.98 -0.58
N ALA A 48 -14.15 -9.06 -1.31
CA ALA A 48 -14.90 -10.32 -1.23
C ALA A 48 -14.03 -11.40 -0.56
N PRO A 49 -14.62 -12.39 0.14
CA PRO A 49 -13.87 -13.41 0.88
C PRO A 49 -12.85 -14.20 0.05
N ARG A 50 -13.05 -14.32 -1.26
CA ARG A 50 -12.18 -15.07 -2.18
C ARG A 50 -11.15 -14.23 -2.91
N HIS A 51 -11.09 -12.92 -2.65
CA HIS A 51 -10.13 -12.05 -3.32
C HIS A 51 -8.70 -12.44 -3.00
N ARG A 52 -7.82 -12.25 -3.98
CA ARG A 52 -6.37 -12.27 -3.81
C ARG A 52 -5.86 -10.84 -3.79
N ILE A 53 -5.22 -10.46 -2.69
CA ILE A 53 -4.74 -9.10 -2.45
C ILE A 53 -3.21 -9.08 -2.48
N LEU A 54 -2.63 -8.06 -3.11
CA LEU A 54 -1.23 -7.68 -2.96
C LEU A 54 -1.16 -6.39 -2.12
N GLU A 55 -0.63 -6.49 -0.90
CA GLU A 55 -0.30 -5.34 -0.04
C GLU A 55 1.17 -4.99 -0.27
N VAL A 56 1.44 -3.86 -0.91
CA VAL A 56 2.78 -3.39 -1.24
C VAL A 56 3.26 -2.42 -0.16
N GLY A 57 4.47 -2.66 0.38
CA GLY A 57 5.00 -1.91 1.51
C GLY A 57 4.25 -2.22 2.80
N CYS A 58 4.07 -3.51 3.13
CA CYS A 58 3.30 -3.94 4.30
C CYS A 58 3.89 -3.45 5.64
N GLY A 59 5.16 -3.05 5.65
CA GLY A 59 5.88 -2.58 6.83
C GLY A 59 5.80 -3.58 7.98
N ALA A 60 5.48 -3.13 9.18
CA ALA A 60 5.33 -3.99 10.36
C ALA A 60 3.95 -4.67 10.46
N GLY A 61 3.19 -4.74 9.38
CA GLY A 61 1.91 -5.44 9.31
C GLY A 61 0.79 -4.75 10.09
N TYR A 62 0.65 -3.44 9.97
CA TYR A 62 -0.44 -2.73 10.66
C TYR A 62 -1.80 -3.03 10.03
N PHE A 63 -1.90 -3.03 8.72
CA PHE A 63 -3.14 -3.29 7.96
C PHE A 63 -3.32 -4.77 7.62
N SER A 64 -2.22 -5.51 7.45
CA SER A 64 -2.19 -6.90 7.00
C SER A 64 -3.14 -7.85 7.75
N PRO A 65 -3.29 -7.82 9.10
CA PRO A 65 -4.20 -8.71 9.79
C PRO A 65 -5.66 -8.53 9.38
N THR A 66 -6.11 -7.28 9.24
CA THR A 66 -7.50 -6.98 8.90
C THR A 66 -7.78 -7.28 7.42
N LEU A 67 -6.80 -7.02 6.53
CA LEU A 67 -6.88 -7.40 5.12
C LEU A 67 -6.98 -8.92 4.96
N ALA A 68 -6.10 -9.70 5.59
CA ALA A 68 -6.11 -11.15 5.53
C ALA A 68 -7.42 -11.77 6.06
N GLN A 69 -7.91 -11.28 7.19
CA GLN A 69 -9.18 -11.73 7.77
C GLN A 69 -10.38 -11.45 6.85
N SER A 70 -10.33 -10.35 6.09
CA SER A 70 -11.42 -9.98 5.17
C SER A 70 -11.46 -10.85 3.91
N VAL A 71 -10.38 -11.55 3.60
CA VAL A 71 -10.30 -12.51 2.47
C VAL A 71 -10.06 -13.94 2.97
N SER A 72 -10.90 -14.37 3.88
CA SER A 72 -10.76 -15.65 4.60
C SER A 72 -10.79 -16.91 3.72
N GLN A 73 -11.31 -16.83 2.51
CA GLN A 73 -11.31 -17.88 1.48
C GLN A 73 -10.36 -17.55 0.31
N GLY A 74 -9.68 -16.44 0.39
CA GLY A 74 -8.70 -15.92 -0.57
C GLY A 74 -7.30 -15.90 0.01
N ARG A 75 -6.48 -14.98 -0.47
CA ARG A 75 -5.07 -14.90 -0.07
C ARG A 75 -4.60 -13.43 0.00
N LEU A 76 -3.85 -13.11 1.03
CA LEU A 76 -3.05 -11.88 1.09
C LEU A 76 -1.62 -12.21 0.71
N VAL A 77 -1.03 -11.43 -0.20
CA VAL A 77 0.42 -11.36 -0.40
C VAL A 77 0.90 -10.07 0.24
N ALA A 78 1.66 -10.20 1.33
CA ALA A 78 2.30 -9.07 1.99
C ALA A 78 3.70 -8.88 1.41
N ALA A 79 3.92 -7.79 0.68
CA ALA A 79 5.17 -7.49 0.00
C ALA A 79 5.88 -6.30 0.66
N ASP A 80 7.19 -6.41 0.79
CA ASP A 80 8.06 -5.32 1.26
C ASP A 80 9.46 -5.49 0.67
N ILE A 81 10.21 -4.39 0.53
CA ILE A 81 11.61 -4.42 0.09
C ILE A 81 12.58 -4.74 1.24
N GLN A 82 12.10 -4.70 2.49
CA GLN A 82 12.89 -4.98 3.68
C GLN A 82 12.49 -6.32 4.28
N GLN A 83 13.42 -7.27 4.32
CA GLN A 83 13.20 -8.60 4.92
C GLN A 83 12.78 -8.51 6.40
N GLU A 84 13.30 -7.53 7.13
CA GLU A 84 12.97 -7.32 8.54
C GLU A 84 11.50 -6.90 8.72
N MET A 85 10.95 -6.11 7.81
CA MET A 85 9.53 -5.72 7.83
C MET A 85 8.64 -6.93 7.60
N LEU A 86 8.98 -7.79 6.64
CA LEU A 86 8.29 -9.06 6.41
C LEU A 86 8.32 -9.94 7.65
N ALA A 87 9.48 -10.06 8.32
CA ALA A 87 9.61 -10.85 9.55
C ALA A 87 8.74 -10.31 10.69
N TYR A 88 8.61 -8.98 10.84
CA TYR A 88 7.70 -8.37 11.82
C TYR A 88 6.24 -8.67 11.48
N THR A 89 5.86 -8.53 10.21
CA THR A 89 4.52 -8.83 9.73
C THR A 89 4.17 -10.30 9.94
N GLU A 90 5.05 -11.22 9.55
CA GLU A 90 4.86 -12.65 9.77
C GLU A 90 4.65 -13.00 11.25
N LYS A 91 5.55 -12.52 12.12
CA LYS A 91 5.43 -12.73 13.57
C LYS A 91 4.11 -12.20 14.13
N ARG A 92 3.63 -11.06 13.62
CA ARG A 92 2.38 -10.44 14.04
C ARG A 92 1.16 -11.26 13.62
N LEU A 93 1.14 -11.79 12.39
CA LEU A 93 0.03 -12.58 11.89
C LEU A 93 0.00 -13.97 12.52
N ARG A 94 1.14 -14.64 12.66
CA ARG A 94 1.25 -15.93 13.36
C ARG A 94 0.72 -15.88 14.80
N ARG A 95 1.00 -14.80 15.55
CA ARG A 95 0.45 -14.60 16.91
C ARG A 95 -1.07 -14.45 16.95
N ARG A 96 -1.70 -14.19 15.81
CA ARG A 96 -3.15 -14.06 15.65
C ARG A 96 -3.79 -15.25 14.95
N HIS A 97 -3.01 -16.30 14.71
CA HIS A 97 -3.44 -17.51 13.99
C HIS A 97 -4.03 -17.18 12.60
N ILE A 98 -3.37 -16.25 11.88
CA ILE A 98 -3.72 -15.86 10.50
C ILE A 98 -2.67 -16.51 9.60
N ASP A 99 -3.10 -17.44 8.72
CA ASP A 99 -2.26 -18.31 7.91
C ASP A 99 -2.53 -18.20 6.39
N ASN A 100 -3.55 -17.44 5.99
CA ASN A 100 -3.86 -17.18 4.58
C ASN A 100 -3.03 -16.02 3.99
N VAL A 101 -1.73 -15.96 4.32
CA VAL A 101 -0.80 -14.90 3.92
C VAL A 101 0.49 -15.50 3.36
N ASP A 102 0.93 -14.96 2.22
CA ASP A 102 2.25 -15.19 1.66
C ASP A 102 3.12 -13.93 1.89
N TYR A 103 4.41 -14.11 2.14
CA TYR A 103 5.35 -13.02 2.34
C TYR A 103 6.28 -12.93 1.13
N TYR A 104 6.38 -11.76 0.53
CA TYR A 104 7.12 -11.56 -0.70
C TYR A 104 8.15 -10.43 -0.54
N LEU A 105 9.42 -10.77 -0.62
CA LEU A 105 10.51 -9.79 -0.68
C LEU A 105 10.60 -9.28 -2.12
N CYS A 106 10.18 -8.04 -2.36
CA CYS A 106 10.26 -7.43 -3.68
C CYS A 106 11.56 -6.63 -3.84
N ASP A 107 11.98 -6.44 -5.08
CA ASP A 107 13.16 -5.64 -5.43
C ASP A 107 12.84 -4.15 -5.65
N GLY A 108 11.57 -3.78 -5.59
CA GLY A 108 11.10 -2.41 -5.81
C GLY A 108 10.80 -2.08 -7.28
N THR A 109 10.84 -3.04 -8.19
CA THR A 109 10.55 -2.82 -9.62
C THR A 109 9.65 -3.88 -10.23
N HIS A 110 9.88 -5.14 -9.93
CA HIS A 110 9.18 -6.27 -10.54
C HIS A 110 8.60 -7.20 -9.47
N PHE A 111 7.49 -7.87 -9.81
CA PHE A 111 6.86 -8.90 -8.97
C PHE A 111 6.74 -10.20 -9.78
N ASP A 112 7.35 -11.27 -9.29
CA ASP A 112 7.33 -12.60 -9.93
C ASP A 112 5.98 -13.29 -9.71
N PHE A 113 4.93 -12.68 -10.28
CA PHE A 113 3.57 -13.25 -10.32
C PHE A 113 3.05 -13.22 -11.76
N PRO A 114 2.18 -14.18 -12.12
CA PRO A 114 1.51 -14.18 -13.43
C PRO A 114 0.67 -12.92 -13.66
N ASP A 115 0.45 -12.58 -14.92
CA ASP A 115 -0.49 -11.53 -15.31
C ASP A 115 -1.87 -11.80 -14.71
N GLN A 116 -2.60 -10.73 -14.38
CA GLN A 116 -3.98 -10.80 -13.93
C GLN A 116 -4.18 -11.73 -12.72
N SER A 117 -3.24 -11.73 -11.76
CA SER A 117 -3.25 -12.61 -10.60
C SER A 117 -3.88 -12.01 -9.35
N PHE A 118 -4.14 -10.69 -9.32
CA PHE A 118 -4.67 -10.01 -8.14
C PHE A 118 -6.01 -9.30 -8.42
N ASP A 119 -6.94 -9.45 -7.48
CA ASP A 119 -8.20 -8.72 -7.47
C ASP A 119 -8.03 -7.31 -6.91
N ARG A 120 -7.08 -7.14 -5.98
CA ARG A 120 -6.75 -5.85 -5.32
C ARG A 120 -5.26 -5.71 -5.15
N ILE A 121 -4.75 -4.52 -5.46
CA ILE A 121 -3.40 -4.09 -5.11
C ILE A 121 -3.54 -2.87 -4.21
N VAL A 122 -2.83 -2.84 -3.08
CA VAL A 122 -2.99 -1.83 -2.02
C VAL A 122 -1.65 -1.23 -1.67
N LEU A 123 -1.56 0.10 -1.75
CA LEU A 123 -0.44 0.88 -1.27
C LEU A 123 -0.95 1.87 -0.20
N ILE A 124 -0.29 1.91 0.95
CA ILE A 124 -0.66 2.83 2.03
C ILE A 124 0.58 3.58 2.48
N THR A 125 0.69 4.85 2.07
CA THR A 125 1.88 5.71 2.30
C THR A 125 3.17 5.08 1.75
N VAL A 126 3.14 4.63 0.50
CA VAL A 126 4.25 3.94 -0.16
C VAL A 126 4.61 4.57 -1.50
N LEU A 127 3.61 4.99 -2.28
CA LEU A 127 3.84 5.40 -3.67
C LEU A 127 4.78 6.60 -3.79
N GLY A 128 4.76 7.52 -2.81
CA GLY A 128 5.68 8.67 -2.76
C GLY A 128 7.15 8.29 -2.58
N GLU A 129 7.43 7.13 -1.96
CA GLU A 129 8.80 6.63 -1.74
C GLU A 129 9.37 5.92 -2.97
N VAL A 130 8.52 5.56 -3.96
CA VAL A 130 8.95 4.80 -5.15
C VAL A 130 9.69 5.71 -6.12
N ALA A 131 10.94 5.35 -6.43
CA ALA A 131 11.80 6.15 -7.31
C ALA A 131 11.34 6.11 -8.79
N ASN A 132 10.90 4.95 -9.27
CA ASN A 132 10.41 4.76 -10.65
C ASN A 132 8.92 4.39 -10.65
N GLN A 133 8.08 5.37 -10.38
CA GLN A 133 6.63 5.16 -10.27
C GLN A 133 6.00 4.62 -11.56
N ALA A 134 6.49 5.02 -12.73
CA ALA A 134 5.93 4.58 -14.01
C ALA A 134 6.11 3.07 -14.24
N GLU A 135 7.31 2.53 -13.96
CA GLU A 135 7.57 1.08 -14.04
C GLU A 135 6.72 0.31 -13.04
N TYR A 136 6.63 0.82 -11.82
CA TYR A 136 5.81 0.21 -10.77
C TYR A 136 4.32 0.15 -11.14
N LEU A 137 3.80 1.23 -11.70
CA LEU A 137 2.42 1.30 -12.17
C LEU A 137 2.16 0.41 -13.38
N ALA A 138 3.12 0.29 -14.31
CA ALA A 138 3.02 -0.65 -15.43
C ALA A 138 2.95 -2.10 -14.93
N GLU A 139 3.74 -2.44 -13.92
CA GLU A 139 3.73 -3.76 -13.29
C GLU A 139 2.40 -4.02 -12.56
N PHE A 140 1.87 -3.08 -11.81
CA PHE A 140 0.55 -3.23 -11.17
C PHE A 140 -0.56 -3.41 -12.19
N ARG A 141 -0.48 -2.72 -13.33
CA ARG A 141 -1.43 -2.90 -14.42
C ARG A 141 -1.39 -4.31 -15.00
N ARG A 142 -0.20 -4.90 -15.15
CA ARG A 142 -0.01 -6.29 -15.59
C ARG A 142 -0.61 -7.28 -14.59
N LEU A 143 -0.40 -7.03 -13.30
CA LEU A 143 -0.81 -7.92 -12.21
C LEU A 143 -2.31 -7.88 -11.90
N LEU A 144 -2.98 -6.75 -12.16
CA LEU A 144 -4.41 -6.61 -11.90
C LEU A 144 -5.26 -7.40 -12.88
N ARG A 145 -6.26 -8.08 -12.34
CA ARG A 145 -7.37 -8.65 -13.13
C ARG A 145 -8.16 -7.54 -13.81
N PRO A 146 -8.92 -7.85 -14.90
CA PRO A 146 -9.72 -6.85 -15.61
C PRO A 146 -10.66 -6.02 -14.72
N ASP A 147 -11.27 -6.67 -13.70
CA ASP A 147 -12.15 -6.02 -12.71
C ASP A 147 -11.43 -5.65 -11.40
N GLY A 148 -10.09 -5.71 -11.41
CA GLY A 148 -9.25 -5.43 -10.26
C GLY A 148 -9.21 -3.93 -9.93
N LEU A 149 -8.88 -3.63 -8.65
CA LEU A 149 -8.65 -2.26 -8.19
C LEU A 149 -7.23 -2.09 -7.65
N LEU A 150 -6.57 -1.02 -8.11
CA LEU A 150 -5.39 -0.46 -7.47
C LEU A 150 -5.85 0.61 -6.48
N SER A 151 -5.53 0.46 -5.22
CA SER A 151 -5.90 1.39 -4.15
C SER A 151 -4.66 2.07 -3.58
N VAL A 152 -4.64 3.39 -3.61
CA VAL A 152 -3.58 4.21 -3.01
C VAL A 152 -4.18 5.06 -1.90
N SER A 153 -3.60 4.93 -0.70
CA SER A 153 -4.00 5.69 0.47
C SER A 153 -2.83 6.51 0.99
N GLU A 154 -3.13 7.78 1.28
CA GLU A 154 -2.13 8.73 1.77
C GLU A 154 -2.62 9.44 3.04
N THR A 155 -1.70 9.73 3.94
CA THR A 155 -2.00 10.38 5.22
C THR A 155 -1.16 11.63 5.45
N ALA A 156 -1.66 12.56 6.25
CA ALA A 156 -1.03 13.87 6.52
C ALA A 156 0.34 13.81 7.20
N GLY A 157 0.77 12.65 7.68
CA GLY A 157 2.08 12.47 8.34
C GLY A 157 3.19 12.06 7.37
N ASP A 158 2.85 11.76 6.13
CA ASP A 158 3.80 11.35 5.10
C ASP A 158 4.42 12.57 4.41
N PRO A 159 5.74 12.77 4.45
CA PRO A 159 6.42 13.88 3.80
C PRO A 159 6.44 13.76 2.27
N ASP A 160 6.37 12.54 1.74
CA ASP A 160 6.40 12.24 0.31
C ASP A 160 5.00 12.15 -0.32
N LYS A 161 3.99 12.44 0.48
CA LYS A 161 2.58 12.39 0.09
C LYS A 161 2.28 13.30 -1.11
N PRO A 162 1.81 12.76 -2.26
CA PRO A 162 1.27 13.56 -3.33
C PRO A 162 -0.07 14.19 -2.94
N SER A 163 -0.45 15.29 -3.58
CA SER A 163 -1.82 15.76 -3.54
C SER A 163 -2.76 14.81 -4.31
N ARG A 164 -4.06 14.89 -4.06
CA ARG A 164 -5.05 14.08 -4.81
C ARG A 164 -5.00 14.36 -6.31
N THR A 165 -4.74 15.59 -6.69
CA THR A 165 -4.63 15.98 -8.11
C THR A 165 -3.39 15.39 -8.75
N GLU A 166 -2.22 15.52 -8.12
CA GLU A 166 -0.97 14.91 -8.60
C GLU A 166 -1.10 13.39 -8.73
N LEU A 167 -1.74 12.73 -7.73
CA LEU A 167 -1.95 11.29 -7.81
C LEU A 167 -2.87 10.91 -8.98
N ARG A 168 -3.99 11.62 -9.19
CA ARG A 168 -4.88 11.36 -10.34
C ARG A 168 -4.17 11.54 -11.68
N ASP A 169 -3.37 12.60 -11.80
CA ASP A 169 -2.64 12.88 -13.04
C ASP A 169 -1.58 11.82 -13.31
N LEU A 170 -0.83 11.40 -12.29
CA LEU A 170 0.14 10.31 -12.38
C LEU A 170 -0.55 9.02 -12.85
N MET A 171 -1.66 8.65 -12.22
CA MET A 171 -2.39 7.43 -12.54
C MET A 171 -2.96 7.46 -13.97
N ARG A 172 -3.54 8.58 -14.39
CA ARG A 172 -4.06 8.74 -15.76
C ARG A 172 -2.95 8.62 -16.80
N GLN A 173 -1.78 9.22 -16.55
CA GLN A 173 -0.62 9.13 -17.44
C GLN A 173 -0.09 7.70 -17.56
N ASN A 174 -0.32 6.84 -16.56
CA ASN A 174 0.09 5.45 -16.53
C ASN A 174 -1.03 4.45 -16.85
N GLY A 175 -2.13 4.91 -17.45
CA GLY A 175 -3.20 4.05 -17.97
C GLY A 175 -4.16 3.55 -16.90
N PHE A 176 -4.42 4.35 -15.87
CA PHE A 176 -5.45 4.10 -14.87
C PHE A 176 -6.53 5.18 -14.89
N GLU A 177 -7.75 4.78 -14.57
CA GLU A 177 -8.90 5.67 -14.40
C GLU A 177 -9.39 5.62 -12.96
N THR A 178 -9.76 6.78 -12.40
CA THR A 178 -10.30 6.85 -11.04
C THR A 178 -11.66 6.15 -10.96
N ALA A 179 -11.78 5.20 -10.03
CA ALA A 179 -13.02 4.49 -9.75
C ALA A 179 -13.75 5.06 -8.54
N ASP A 180 -13.05 5.25 -7.41
CA ASP A 180 -13.63 5.77 -6.18
C ASP A 180 -12.65 6.74 -5.50
N GLU A 181 -13.22 7.67 -4.74
CA GLU A 181 -12.46 8.63 -3.94
C GLU A 181 -13.04 8.75 -2.52
N TYR A 182 -12.19 8.66 -1.51
CA TYR A 182 -12.57 8.75 -0.11
C TYR A 182 -11.67 9.72 0.65
N GLY A 183 -12.24 10.34 1.68
CA GLY A 183 -11.51 11.19 2.62
C GLY A 183 -11.35 12.63 2.17
N SER A 184 -10.35 13.33 2.70
CA SER A 184 -10.06 14.74 2.48
C SER A 184 -8.67 14.93 1.90
N GLU A 185 -8.26 16.16 1.57
CA GLU A 185 -6.88 16.47 1.13
C GLU A 185 -5.80 16.03 2.14
N ARG A 186 -6.13 15.94 3.42
CA ARG A 186 -5.19 15.52 4.45
C ARG A 186 -4.98 14.01 4.49
N ASN A 187 -6.08 13.25 4.40
CA ASN A 187 -6.07 11.79 4.46
C ASN A 187 -7.07 11.26 3.44
N PHE A 188 -6.60 10.53 2.45
CA PHE A 188 -7.46 10.05 1.37
C PHE A 188 -7.10 8.63 0.94
N THR A 189 -8.06 8.00 0.27
CA THR A 189 -7.87 6.80 -0.54
C THR A 189 -8.46 7.07 -1.91
N LEU A 190 -7.69 6.81 -2.95
CA LEU A 190 -8.17 6.79 -4.32
C LEU A 190 -8.05 5.37 -4.87
N ASN A 191 -9.14 4.87 -5.44
CA ASN A 191 -9.17 3.60 -6.12
C ASN A 191 -9.15 3.83 -7.63
N PHE A 192 -8.43 2.97 -8.33
CA PHE A 192 -8.23 3.05 -9.77
C PHE A 192 -8.49 1.70 -10.43
N LYS A 193 -8.99 1.75 -11.66
CA LYS A 193 -9.07 0.61 -12.59
C LYS A 193 -8.08 0.79 -13.72
N ALA A 194 -7.55 -0.31 -14.23
CA ALA A 194 -6.78 -0.24 -15.46
C ALA A 194 -7.68 0.25 -16.60
N SER A 195 -7.25 1.31 -17.30
CA SER A 195 -7.97 1.82 -18.46
C SER A 195 -7.87 0.83 -19.62
N SER A 196 -8.96 0.66 -20.35
CA SER A 196 -8.96 -0.09 -21.61
C SER A 196 -8.17 0.61 -22.72
N ARG A 197 -7.91 1.92 -22.56
CA ARG A 197 -7.11 2.72 -23.49
C ARG A 197 -5.70 2.91 -22.89
N LEU A 198 -4.67 2.55 -23.67
CA LEU A 198 -3.31 2.96 -23.34
C LEU A 198 -3.20 4.49 -23.45
N PRO A 199 -2.45 5.16 -22.55
CA PRO A 199 -2.12 6.56 -22.77
C PRO A 199 -1.42 6.71 -24.14
N PRO A 200 -1.62 7.83 -24.82
CA PRO A 200 -0.85 8.11 -26.04
C PRO A 200 0.64 8.11 -25.71
N ALA A 201 1.42 7.48 -26.59
CA ALA A 201 2.88 7.39 -26.49
C ALA A 201 3.53 8.77 -26.51
#